data_2cc121ce7c655d847470a9c47d1a50d2
#
_entry.id   2cc121ce7c655d847470a9c47d1a50d2
#
_cell.length_a   1.000
_cell.length_b   1.000
_cell.length_c   1.000
_cell.angle_alpha   90.00
_cell.angle_beta   90.00
_cell.angle_gamma   90.00
#
_symmetry.space_group_name_H-M   'P 1'
#
loop_
_entity.id
_entity.type
_entity.pdbx_description
1 polymer ?
#
loop_
_entity_poly.entity_id
_entity_poly.type
_entity_poly.pdbx_seq_one_letter_code
_entity_poly.pdbx_strand_id
1 'polypeptide(L)'
;MARSPEESLRATLGRVAPGTPLRDGLERILRGRTGALIVLGSDRTIDSICSGGFDIGIEFSPTRLRELAKMDGAIICDKDAGNILRAAVQLVPDSSIETQESGTRHRTAERVAKQTGVPVISVSQSMQIIALYVNGLRHVLEGSENVLARANQALATLERYRARLDQVTSSLSALEIEAMVTVRDVAVTLQRQEMVRRISEEISQYVLELGEDGRLLSLQLDELTVGRGPGSDVIIRDYASPNASAEDIEKAVSELVNLGPTELIDLGKISAIVGFAGGEANLDAVVQPRGYRLLSGLRLFPKPWPTAWWTISVACSS
;
A
#
# COMPACT_ATOMS: atom_id res chain seq x y z
N MET A 1 -8.53 -16.76 -6.60
CA MET A 1 -8.32 -15.45 -7.22
C MET A 1 -6.82 -15.19 -7.30
N ALA A 2 -6.30 -14.79 -8.45
CA ALA A 2 -4.90 -14.38 -8.57
C ALA A 2 -4.72 -13.07 -7.79
N ARG A 3 -3.64 -12.97 -6.98
CA ARG A 3 -3.29 -11.74 -6.26
C ARG A 3 -2.91 -10.66 -7.26
N SER A 4 -3.23 -9.40 -6.96
CA SER A 4 -2.74 -8.28 -7.76
C SER A 4 -1.20 -8.24 -7.76
N PRO A 5 -0.56 -7.64 -8.77
CA PRO A 5 0.90 -7.49 -8.80
C PRO A 5 1.43 -6.79 -7.55
N GLU A 6 0.72 -5.78 -7.04
CA GLU A 6 1.08 -5.03 -5.83
C GLU A 6 0.92 -5.87 -4.56
N GLU A 7 -0.16 -6.67 -4.43
CA GLU A 7 -0.32 -7.60 -3.31
C GLU A 7 0.77 -8.66 -3.28
N SER A 8 1.18 -9.16 -4.46
CA SER A 8 2.27 -10.11 -4.59
C SER A 8 3.61 -9.49 -4.20
N LEU A 9 3.85 -8.23 -4.58
CA LEU A 9 5.03 -7.48 -4.18
C LEU A 9 5.06 -7.27 -2.66
N ARG A 10 3.97 -6.79 -2.05
CA ARG A 10 3.86 -6.61 -0.59
C ARG A 10 4.13 -7.90 0.17
N ALA A 11 3.54 -9.01 -0.26
CA ALA A 11 3.77 -10.32 0.37
C ALA A 11 5.23 -10.78 0.25
N THR A 12 5.91 -10.42 -0.84
CA THR A 12 7.32 -10.78 -1.04
C THR A 12 8.26 -9.84 -0.27
N LEU A 13 7.93 -8.56 -0.16
CA LEU A 13 8.67 -7.59 0.68
C LEU A 13 8.72 -8.03 2.14
N GLY A 14 7.62 -8.50 2.70
CA GLY A 14 7.62 -9.04 4.06
C GLY A 14 8.57 -10.23 4.27
N ARG A 15 8.83 -11.04 3.23
CA ARG A 15 9.79 -12.16 3.30
C ARG A 15 11.25 -11.73 3.23
N VAL A 16 11.54 -10.59 2.59
CA VAL A 16 12.89 -10.02 2.46
C VAL A 16 13.11 -8.82 3.39
N ALA A 17 12.19 -8.57 4.31
CA ALA A 17 12.29 -7.49 5.27
C ALA A 17 13.44 -7.75 6.29
N PRO A 18 14.04 -6.70 6.88
CA PRO A 18 14.97 -6.81 7.97
C PRO A 18 14.45 -7.69 9.12
N GLY A 19 15.34 -8.48 9.71
CA GLY A 19 14.98 -9.50 10.71
C GLY A 19 14.67 -10.88 10.14
N THR A 20 14.45 -11.02 8.82
CA THR A 20 14.22 -12.33 8.20
C THR A 20 15.54 -13.03 7.85
N PRO A 21 15.59 -14.39 7.93
CA PRO A 21 16.77 -15.15 7.52
C PRO A 21 17.18 -14.90 6.06
N LEU A 22 16.19 -14.69 5.19
CA LEU A 22 16.44 -14.40 3.77
C LEU A 22 17.17 -13.07 3.61
N ARG A 23 16.70 -12.00 4.29
CA ARG A 23 17.36 -10.70 4.28
C ARG A 23 18.80 -10.79 4.80
N ASP A 24 19.04 -11.47 5.92
CA ASP A 24 20.40 -11.66 6.45
C ASP A 24 21.31 -12.36 5.42
N GLY A 25 20.81 -13.37 4.72
CA GLY A 25 21.53 -14.03 3.65
C GLY A 25 21.89 -13.10 2.49
N LEU A 26 20.94 -12.29 2.04
CA LEU A 26 21.13 -11.31 0.96
C LEU A 26 22.17 -10.24 1.33
N GLU A 27 22.12 -9.72 2.56
CA GLU A 27 23.08 -8.74 3.05
C GLU A 27 24.49 -9.32 3.20
N ARG A 28 24.61 -10.60 3.60
CA ARG A 28 25.90 -11.29 3.64
C ARG A 28 26.51 -11.46 2.24
N ILE A 29 25.68 -11.72 1.22
CA ILE A 29 26.09 -11.76 -0.18
C ILE A 29 26.58 -10.38 -0.61
N LEU A 30 25.82 -9.33 -0.32
CA LEU A 30 26.14 -7.95 -0.68
C LEU A 30 27.44 -7.49 -0.01
N ARG A 31 27.58 -7.70 1.31
CA ARG A 31 28.82 -7.42 2.07
C ARG A 31 30.03 -8.24 1.58
N GLY A 32 29.78 -9.46 1.14
CA GLY A 32 30.80 -10.33 0.54
C GLY A 32 31.20 -9.91 -0.87
N ARG A 33 30.61 -8.87 -1.44
CA ARG A 33 30.83 -8.39 -2.80
C ARG A 33 30.70 -9.49 -3.84
N THR A 34 29.74 -10.40 -3.64
CA THR A 34 29.35 -11.42 -4.61
C THR A 34 28.01 -11.05 -5.21
N GLY A 35 27.70 -11.58 -6.39
CA GLY A 35 26.39 -11.45 -6.98
C GLY A 35 25.58 -12.73 -6.74
N ALA A 36 24.25 -12.64 -6.80
CA ALA A 36 23.39 -13.82 -6.75
C ALA A 36 22.13 -13.62 -7.60
N LEU A 37 21.57 -14.76 -8.03
CA LEU A 37 20.25 -14.85 -8.65
C LEU A 37 19.47 -15.91 -7.88
N ILE A 38 18.34 -15.52 -7.26
CA ILE A 38 17.60 -16.39 -6.36
C ILE A 38 16.13 -16.38 -6.79
N VAL A 39 15.54 -17.56 -6.95
CA VAL A 39 14.13 -17.76 -7.30
C VAL A 39 13.39 -18.24 -6.07
N LEU A 40 12.28 -17.58 -5.72
CA LEU A 40 11.46 -17.89 -4.54
C LEU A 40 10.21 -18.68 -4.93
N GLY A 41 10.40 -19.92 -5.27
CA GLY A 41 9.37 -20.88 -5.67
C GLY A 41 9.91 -21.88 -6.69
N SER A 42 9.29 -23.04 -6.73
CA SER A 42 9.56 -24.07 -7.72
C SER A 42 8.23 -24.64 -8.20
N ASP A 43 8.02 -24.59 -9.49
CA ASP A 43 6.88 -25.19 -10.18
C ASP A 43 7.32 -25.76 -11.53
N ARG A 44 6.41 -26.38 -12.24
CA ARG A 44 6.68 -26.96 -13.58
C ARG A 44 7.22 -25.93 -14.58
N THR A 45 6.83 -24.65 -14.43
CA THR A 45 7.28 -23.58 -15.31
C THR A 45 8.74 -23.23 -15.02
N ILE A 46 9.09 -23.10 -13.73
CA ILE A 46 10.49 -22.91 -13.31
C ILE A 46 11.35 -24.09 -13.76
N ASP A 47 10.89 -25.33 -13.55
CA ASP A 47 11.65 -26.52 -13.94
C ASP A 47 11.91 -26.55 -15.45
N SER A 48 10.97 -26.10 -16.28
CA SER A 48 11.11 -26.10 -17.76
C SER A 48 12.18 -25.13 -18.27
N ILE A 49 12.52 -24.09 -17.51
CA ILE A 49 13.54 -23.09 -17.87
C ILE A 49 14.88 -23.32 -17.15
N CYS A 50 14.95 -24.32 -16.28
CA CYS A 50 16.16 -24.71 -15.56
C CYS A 50 17.01 -25.68 -16.38
N SER A 51 18.31 -25.43 -16.45
CA SER A 51 19.30 -26.34 -17.08
C SER A 51 20.48 -26.54 -16.16
N GLY A 52 20.92 -27.77 -15.99
CA GLY A 52 22.05 -28.12 -15.14
C GLY A 52 21.82 -27.81 -13.65
N GLY A 53 22.93 -27.60 -12.94
CA GLY A 53 22.90 -27.32 -11.50
C GLY A 53 22.88 -28.61 -10.66
N PHE A 54 22.74 -28.42 -9.35
CA PHE A 54 22.73 -29.46 -8.34
C PHE A 54 21.44 -29.47 -7.58
N ASP A 55 20.79 -30.61 -7.46
CA ASP A 55 19.65 -30.80 -6.54
C ASP A 55 20.25 -30.96 -5.13
N ILE A 56 19.83 -30.07 -4.21
CA ILE A 56 20.43 -30.00 -2.87
C ILE A 56 19.41 -30.38 -1.81
N GLY A 57 18.21 -29.82 -1.81
CA GLY A 57 17.13 -30.16 -0.89
C GLY A 57 17.48 -29.98 0.59
N ILE A 58 18.11 -28.85 0.95
CA ILE A 58 18.54 -28.57 2.33
C ILE A 58 17.72 -27.42 2.93
N GLU A 59 17.58 -27.45 4.26
CA GLU A 59 17.01 -26.35 5.02
C GLU A 59 17.77 -25.04 4.76
N PHE A 60 17.02 -23.95 4.57
CA PHE A 60 17.58 -22.63 4.34
C PHE A 60 18.38 -22.14 5.55
N SER A 61 19.54 -21.54 5.31
CA SER A 61 20.21 -20.67 6.27
C SER A 61 20.93 -19.54 5.54
N PRO A 62 21.11 -18.37 6.18
CA PRO A 62 21.84 -17.22 5.61
C PRO A 62 23.24 -17.58 5.17
N THR A 63 23.93 -18.43 5.94
CA THR A 63 25.29 -18.90 5.64
C THR A 63 25.31 -19.81 4.43
N ARG A 64 24.38 -20.77 4.36
CA ARG A 64 24.27 -21.68 3.20
C ARG A 64 23.99 -20.90 1.92
N LEU A 65 23.05 -19.95 1.97
CA LEU A 65 22.74 -19.09 0.83
C LEU A 65 23.99 -18.33 0.35
N ARG A 66 24.72 -17.70 1.28
CA ARG A 66 25.97 -16.99 0.94
C ARG A 66 27.03 -17.88 0.30
N GLU A 67 27.22 -19.09 0.82
CA GLU A 67 28.20 -20.01 0.26
C GLU A 67 27.81 -20.50 -1.14
N LEU A 68 26.53 -20.82 -1.35
CA LEU A 68 26.03 -21.23 -2.66
C LEU A 68 26.04 -20.08 -3.69
N ALA A 69 25.91 -18.84 -3.25
CA ALA A 69 25.99 -17.65 -4.10
C ALA A 69 27.42 -17.39 -4.67
N LYS A 70 28.43 -18.12 -4.22
CA LYS A 70 29.80 -18.08 -4.82
C LYS A 70 29.88 -18.87 -6.12
N MET A 71 28.96 -19.79 -6.35
CA MET A 71 28.86 -20.52 -7.59
C MET A 71 28.14 -19.71 -8.66
N ASP A 72 28.53 -19.87 -9.91
CA ASP A 72 27.79 -19.33 -11.03
C ASP A 72 26.43 -20.02 -11.17
N GLY A 73 25.41 -19.27 -11.57
CA GLY A 73 24.06 -19.75 -11.75
C GLY A 73 23.08 -19.23 -10.71
N ALA A 74 21.86 -19.73 -10.79
CA ALA A 74 20.76 -19.37 -9.89
C ALA A 74 20.64 -20.37 -8.74
N ILE A 75 20.07 -19.89 -7.63
CA ILE A 75 19.65 -20.67 -6.48
C ILE A 75 18.12 -20.71 -6.50
N ILE A 76 17.54 -21.90 -6.44
CA ILE A 76 16.10 -22.11 -6.38
C ILE A 76 15.73 -22.47 -4.94
N CYS A 77 14.91 -21.66 -4.32
CA CYS A 77 14.33 -21.90 -3.00
C CYS A 77 12.86 -22.32 -3.14
N ASP A 78 12.32 -22.91 -2.09
CA ASP A 78 10.87 -23.06 -1.97
C ASP A 78 10.17 -21.69 -1.81
N LYS A 79 8.85 -21.70 -1.88
CA LYS A 79 8.05 -20.46 -1.89
C LYS A 79 8.27 -19.60 -0.66
N ASP A 80 8.51 -20.19 0.51
CA ASP A 80 8.64 -19.49 1.79
C ASP A 80 10.10 -19.30 2.21
N ALA A 81 11.04 -19.68 1.33
CA ALA A 81 12.49 -19.70 1.58
C ALA A 81 12.88 -20.52 2.83
N GLY A 82 12.13 -21.58 3.12
CA GLY A 82 12.45 -22.53 4.19
C GLY A 82 13.50 -23.54 3.77
N ASN A 83 13.59 -23.86 2.46
CA ASN A 83 14.54 -24.81 1.89
C ASN A 83 15.19 -24.25 0.63
N ILE A 84 16.45 -24.62 0.43
CA ILE A 84 17.18 -24.45 -0.83
C ILE A 84 17.06 -25.76 -1.60
N LEU A 85 16.35 -25.72 -2.73
CA LEU A 85 16.07 -26.91 -3.53
C LEU A 85 17.20 -27.23 -4.50
N ARG A 86 17.67 -26.21 -5.23
CA ARG A 86 18.72 -26.35 -6.25
C ARG A 86 19.70 -25.18 -6.22
N ALA A 87 20.92 -25.40 -6.66
CA ALA A 87 21.93 -24.34 -6.83
C ALA A 87 22.76 -24.53 -8.10
N ALA A 88 23.47 -23.48 -8.50
CA ALA A 88 24.22 -23.38 -9.73
C ALA A 88 23.41 -23.71 -10.99
N VAL A 89 22.13 -23.37 -11.00
CA VAL A 89 21.21 -23.64 -12.10
C VAL A 89 21.32 -22.55 -13.15
N GLN A 90 21.42 -22.94 -14.42
CA GLN A 90 21.30 -22.00 -15.53
C GLN A 90 19.82 -21.80 -15.85
N LEU A 91 19.36 -20.55 -15.75
CA LEU A 91 18.00 -20.17 -16.14
C LEU A 91 18.00 -19.71 -17.60
N VAL A 92 17.12 -20.32 -18.40
CA VAL A 92 16.96 -20.04 -19.84
C VAL A 92 15.53 -19.58 -20.10
N PRO A 93 15.17 -18.35 -19.69
CA PRO A 93 13.85 -17.79 -19.99
C PRO A 93 13.72 -17.43 -21.46
N ASP A 94 12.47 -17.27 -21.94
CA ASP A 94 12.20 -16.84 -23.31
C ASP A 94 12.88 -15.50 -23.62
N SER A 95 13.73 -15.51 -24.65
CA SER A 95 14.48 -14.32 -25.07
C SER A 95 13.63 -13.24 -25.71
N SER A 96 12.42 -13.58 -26.17
CA SER A 96 11.46 -12.63 -26.76
C SER A 96 10.83 -11.70 -25.72
N ILE A 97 10.86 -12.05 -24.42
CA ILE A 97 10.35 -11.21 -23.35
C ILE A 97 11.21 -9.95 -23.22
N GLU A 98 10.59 -8.79 -23.46
CA GLU A 98 11.25 -7.49 -23.35
C GLU A 98 11.70 -7.21 -21.92
N THR A 99 12.90 -6.60 -21.81
CA THR A 99 13.50 -6.20 -20.53
C THR A 99 14.12 -4.82 -20.66
N GLN A 100 14.00 -4.02 -19.61
CA GLN A 100 14.63 -2.71 -19.51
C GLN A 100 15.99 -2.76 -18.80
N GLU A 101 16.37 -3.93 -18.31
CA GLU A 101 17.61 -4.13 -17.56
C GLU A 101 18.83 -4.31 -18.46
N SER A 102 19.99 -3.78 -18.04
CA SER A 102 21.23 -3.82 -18.81
C SER A 102 22.15 -5.00 -18.47
N GLY A 103 22.12 -5.47 -17.22
CA GLY A 103 22.99 -6.55 -16.76
C GLY A 103 22.39 -7.94 -17.01
N THR A 104 23.21 -8.92 -17.39
CA THR A 104 22.77 -10.30 -17.72
C THR A 104 21.91 -10.91 -16.61
N ARG A 105 22.37 -10.82 -15.35
CA ARG A 105 21.66 -11.37 -14.19
C ARG A 105 20.32 -10.67 -13.95
N HIS A 106 20.26 -9.35 -14.06
CA HIS A 106 19.05 -8.57 -13.91
C HIS A 106 18.06 -8.84 -15.05
N ARG A 107 18.52 -8.93 -16.29
CA ARG A 107 17.70 -9.30 -17.45
C ARG A 107 17.08 -10.69 -17.29
N THR A 108 17.89 -11.65 -16.83
CA THR A 108 17.38 -13.00 -16.55
C THR A 108 16.35 -12.99 -15.43
N ALA A 109 16.61 -12.26 -14.34
CA ALA A 109 15.67 -12.12 -13.22
C ALA A 109 14.31 -11.54 -13.65
N GLU A 110 14.33 -10.46 -14.42
CA GLU A 110 13.11 -9.81 -14.92
C GLU A 110 12.32 -10.73 -15.86
N ARG A 111 13.00 -11.40 -16.80
CA ARG A 111 12.36 -12.34 -17.74
C ARG A 111 11.75 -13.53 -17.03
N VAL A 112 12.46 -14.14 -16.11
CA VAL A 112 11.95 -15.26 -15.30
C VAL A 112 10.72 -14.84 -14.53
N ALA A 113 10.76 -13.71 -13.82
CA ALA A 113 9.64 -13.21 -13.05
C ALA A 113 8.41 -12.90 -13.94
N LYS A 114 8.61 -12.33 -15.14
CA LYS A 114 7.53 -12.07 -16.10
C LYS A 114 6.94 -13.36 -16.68
N GLN A 115 7.79 -14.33 -17.01
CA GLN A 115 7.38 -15.58 -17.63
C GLN A 115 6.63 -16.51 -16.69
N THR A 116 7.08 -16.57 -15.43
CA THR A 116 6.61 -17.59 -14.48
C THR A 116 5.69 -17.04 -13.40
N GLY A 117 5.68 -15.72 -13.18
CA GLY A 117 4.98 -15.09 -12.05
C GLY A 117 5.63 -15.38 -10.69
N VAL A 118 6.76 -16.12 -10.66
CA VAL A 118 7.49 -16.41 -9.42
C VAL A 118 8.42 -15.26 -9.07
N PRO A 119 8.48 -14.83 -7.79
CA PRO A 119 9.40 -13.77 -7.37
C PRO A 119 10.86 -14.17 -7.57
N VAL A 120 11.67 -13.25 -8.11
CA VAL A 120 13.09 -13.44 -8.35
C VAL A 120 13.88 -12.30 -7.73
N ILE A 121 14.96 -12.64 -7.02
CA ILE A 121 15.87 -11.68 -6.40
C ILE A 121 17.21 -11.70 -7.18
N SER A 122 17.68 -10.52 -7.52
CA SER A 122 19.01 -10.33 -8.08
C SER A 122 19.86 -9.46 -7.16
N VAL A 123 21.02 -9.96 -6.76
CA VAL A 123 22.02 -9.19 -6.02
C VAL A 123 23.11 -8.77 -7.00
N SER A 124 23.32 -7.47 -7.14
CA SER A 124 24.35 -6.89 -8.00
C SER A 124 25.61 -6.58 -7.22
N GLN A 125 26.72 -7.18 -7.63
CA GLN A 125 28.03 -6.91 -7.08
C GLN A 125 28.52 -5.49 -7.43
N SER A 126 28.33 -5.06 -8.68
CA SER A 126 28.87 -3.79 -9.17
C SER A 126 28.08 -2.59 -8.68
N MET A 127 26.74 -2.70 -8.62
CA MET A 127 25.85 -1.64 -8.17
C MET A 127 25.61 -1.66 -6.66
N GLN A 128 25.99 -2.71 -5.96
CA GLN A 128 25.74 -2.89 -4.52
C GLN A 128 24.25 -2.76 -4.16
N ILE A 129 23.38 -3.34 -4.98
CA ILE A 129 21.94 -3.33 -4.78
C ILE A 129 21.36 -4.75 -4.76
N ILE A 130 20.25 -4.87 -4.06
CA ILE A 130 19.39 -6.05 -4.09
C ILE A 130 18.11 -5.63 -4.82
N ALA A 131 17.81 -6.25 -5.94
CA ALA A 131 16.61 -5.99 -6.72
C ALA A 131 15.65 -7.18 -6.68
N LEU A 132 14.39 -6.92 -6.40
CA LEU A 132 13.30 -7.88 -6.39
C LEU A 132 12.44 -7.68 -7.64
N TYR A 133 12.14 -8.77 -8.33
CA TYR A 133 11.28 -8.80 -9.52
C TYR A 133 10.04 -9.65 -9.23
N VAL A 134 8.88 -9.06 -9.33
CA VAL A 134 7.58 -9.72 -9.05
C VAL A 134 6.55 -9.28 -10.08
N ASN A 135 6.00 -10.20 -10.86
CA ASN A 135 4.93 -9.92 -11.83
C ASN A 135 5.17 -8.68 -12.72
N GLY A 136 6.40 -8.50 -13.19
CA GLY A 136 6.79 -7.35 -14.03
C GLY A 136 7.12 -6.07 -13.25
N LEU A 137 6.92 -6.03 -11.94
CA LEU A 137 7.37 -4.95 -11.08
C LEU A 137 8.81 -5.17 -10.65
N ARG A 138 9.59 -4.09 -10.61
CA ARG A 138 10.95 -4.05 -10.07
C ARG A 138 10.97 -3.20 -8.81
N HIS A 139 11.48 -3.76 -7.72
CA HIS A 139 11.70 -3.05 -6.48
C HIS A 139 13.15 -3.22 -6.00
N VAL A 140 13.82 -2.12 -5.69
CA VAL A 140 15.18 -2.15 -5.13
C VAL A 140 15.07 -2.05 -3.62
N LEU A 141 15.62 -3.04 -2.92
CA LEU A 141 15.66 -3.02 -1.46
C LEU A 141 16.66 -1.98 -0.99
N GLU A 142 16.19 -1.00 -0.27
CA GLU A 142 17.02 0.03 0.33
C GLU A 142 17.58 -0.40 1.70
N GLY A 143 18.60 0.32 2.18
CA GLY A 143 19.09 0.15 3.55
C GLY A 143 18.06 0.66 4.56
N SER A 144 17.90 -0.06 5.68
CA SER A 144 16.93 0.28 6.74
C SER A 144 17.05 1.73 7.22
N GLU A 145 18.27 2.28 7.30
CA GLU A 145 18.49 3.67 7.74
C GLU A 145 17.78 4.69 6.83
N ASN A 146 17.87 4.52 5.51
CA ASN A 146 17.24 5.43 4.55
C ASN A 146 15.71 5.33 4.59
N VAL A 147 15.19 4.11 4.66
CA VAL A 147 13.74 3.87 4.78
C VAL A 147 13.22 4.46 6.08
N LEU A 148 13.93 4.24 7.20
CA LEU A 148 13.57 4.76 8.51
C LEU A 148 13.56 6.30 8.54
N ALA A 149 14.55 6.95 7.91
CA ALA A 149 14.61 8.40 7.82
C ALA A 149 13.38 8.97 7.07
N ARG A 150 13.01 8.38 5.94
CA ARG A 150 11.80 8.77 5.17
C ARG A 150 10.52 8.50 5.95
N ALA A 151 10.44 7.35 6.60
CA ALA A 151 9.30 6.98 7.42
C ALA A 151 9.07 7.95 8.59
N ASN A 152 10.14 8.37 9.29
CA ASN A 152 10.06 9.37 10.35
C ASN A 152 9.62 10.75 9.82
N GLN A 153 10.09 11.14 8.64
CA GLN A 153 9.64 12.37 7.98
C GLN A 153 8.15 12.31 7.60
N ALA A 154 7.69 11.18 7.08
CA ALA A 154 6.29 10.96 6.76
C ALA A 154 5.42 10.96 8.03
N LEU A 155 5.91 10.35 9.13
CA LEU A 155 5.21 10.34 10.42
C LEU A 155 5.01 11.75 10.97
N ALA A 156 6.08 12.57 11.01
CA ALA A 156 5.99 13.97 11.43
C ALA A 156 5.03 14.80 10.54
N THR A 157 4.89 14.43 9.28
CA THR A 157 3.91 15.03 8.37
C THR A 157 2.51 14.55 8.72
N LEU A 158 2.32 13.25 8.97
CA LEU A 158 1.04 12.68 9.38
C LEU A 158 0.50 13.35 10.64
N GLU A 159 1.33 13.56 11.66
CA GLU A 159 0.95 14.24 12.91
C GLU A 159 0.33 15.63 12.63
N ARG A 160 0.97 16.43 11.78
CA ARG A 160 0.47 17.76 11.41
C ARG A 160 -0.84 17.71 10.63
N TYR A 161 -0.94 16.76 9.69
CA TYR A 161 -2.16 16.58 8.91
C TYR A 161 -3.31 16.06 9.76
N ARG A 162 -3.02 15.17 10.72
CA ARG A 162 -3.98 14.65 11.68
C ARG A 162 -4.55 15.78 12.57
N ALA A 163 -3.67 16.58 13.17
CA ALA A 163 -4.11 17.73 13.96
C ALA A 163 -4.99 18.69 13.16
N ARG A 164 -4.66 18.92 11.88
CA ARG A 164 -5.49 19.73 11.00
C ARG A 164 -6.82 19.08 10.65
N LEU A 165 -6.84 17.75 10.43
CA LEU A 165 -8.08 17.00 10.21
C LEU A 165 -8.99 17.11 11.44
N ASP A 166 -8.46 16.93 12.65
CA ASP A 166 -9.22 17.01 13.89
C ASP A 166 -9.82 18.41 14.05
N GLN A 167 -9.08 19.47 13.71
CA GLN A 167 -9.56 20.85 13.75
C GLN A 167 -10.73 21.07 12.77
N VAL A 168 -10.58 20.68 11.47
CA VAL A 168 -11.64 20.90 10.48
C VAL A 168 -12.87 20.03 10.76
N THR A 169 -12.67 18.82 11.31
CA THR A 169 -13.76 17.93 11.70
C THR A 169 -14.56 18.51 12.88
N SER A 170 -13.88 19.09 13.87
CA SER A 170 -14.53 19.76 14.99
C SER A 170 -15.28 21.00 14.53
N SER A 171 -14.70 21.80 13.63
CA SER A 171 -15.38 22.97 13.04
C SER A 171 -16.62 22.54 12.26
N LEU A 172 -16.50 21.49 11.43
CA LEU A 172 -17.65 20.96 10.69
C LEU A 172 -18.78 20.53 11.63
N SER A 173 -18.45 19.87 12.78
CA SER A 173 -19.46 19.48 13.76
C SER A 173 -20.21 20.67 14.37
N ALA A 174 -19.50 21.76 14.67
CA ALA A 174 -20.10 22.98 15.17
C ALA A 174 -21.05 23.61 14.13
N LEU A 175 -20.59 23.73 12.89
CA LEU A 175 -21.37 24.27 11.78
C LEU A 175 -22.63 23.43 11.45
N GLU A 176 -22.52 22.09 11.62
CA GLU A 176 -23.66 21.17 11.44
C GLU A 176 -24.75 21.42 12.49
N ILE A 177 -24.36 21.68 13.74
CA ILE A 177 -25.29 21.99 14.82
C ILE A 177 -25.97 23.36 14.57
N GLU A 178 -25.21 24.32 14.05
CA GLU A 178 -25.69 25.67 13.75
C GLU A 178 -26.45 25.79 12.41
N ALA A 179 -26.50 24.69 11.62
CA ALA A 179 -27.04 24.64 10.25
C ALA A 179 -26.37 25.65 9.28
N MET A 180 -25.09 25.91 9.44
CA MET A 180 -24.32 26.89 8.68
C MET A 180 -23.19 26.26 7.84
N VAL A 181 -23.28 24.97 7.54
CA VAL A 181 -22.28 24.25 6.76
C VAL A 181 -22.27 24.72 5.32
N THR A 182 -21.08 24.94 4.76
CA THR A 182 -20.89 25.22 3.34
C THR A 182 -20.32 24.01 2.59
N VAL A 183 -20.45 24.00 1.26
CA VAL A 183 -19.82 23.01 0.39
C VAL A 183 -18.30 22.96 0.62
N ARG A 184 -17.69 24.12 0.86
CA ARG A 184 -16.27 24.26 1.17
C ARG A 184 -15.86 23.46 2.42
N ASP A 185 -16.65 23.53 3.49
CA ASP A 185 -16.33 22.84 4.75
C ASP A 185 -16.34 21.33 4.58
N VAL A 186 -17.30 20.81 3.81
CA VAL A 186 -17.38 19.39 3.47
C VAL A 186 -16.19 18.97 2.61
N ALA A 187 -15.91 19.74 1.54
CA ALA A 187 -14.81 19.41 0.62
C ALA A 187 -13.45 19.47 1.30
N VAL A 188 -13.19 20.46 2.17
CA VAL A 188 -11.95 20.56 2.95
C VAL A 188 -11.82 19.39 3.92
N THR A 189 -12.89 18.96 4.55
CA THR A 189 -12.85 17.81 5.47
C THR A 189 -12.51 16.52 4.73
N LEU A 190 -13.15 16.25 3.60
CA LEU A 190 -12.86 15.10 2.74
C LEU A 190 -11.42 15.14 2.21
N GLN A 191 -10.96 16.31 1.76
CA GLN A 191 -9.59 16.52 1.31
C GLN A 191 -8.58 16.12 2.41
N ARG A 192 -8.73 16.63 3.62
CA ARG A 192 -7.83 16.36 4.75
C ARG A 192 -7.86 14.89 5.15
N GLN A 193 -9.04 14.29 5.13
CA GLN A 193 -9.20 12.88 5.43
C GLN A 193 -8.47 11.98 4.42
N GLU A 194 -8.59 12.28 3.12
CA GLU A 194 -7.89 11.54 2.08
C GLU A 194 -6.37 11.75 2.16
N MET A 195 -5.89 12.95 2.47
CA MET A 195 -4.45 13.21 2.68
C MET A 195 -3.90 12.39 3.85
N VAL A 196 -4.61 12.34 4.99
CA VAL A 196 -4.23 11.51 6.15
C VAL A 196 -4.22 10.03 5.78
N ARG A 197 -5.22 9.55 5.03
CA ARG A 197 -5.28 8.16 4.56
C ARG A 197 -4.06 7.80 3.72
N ARG A 198 -3.71 8.62 2.72
CA ARG A 198 -2.57 8.37 1.82
C ARG A 198 -1.24 8.34 2.55
N ILE A 199 -1.00 9.30 3.45
CA ILE A 199 0.25 9.34 4.23
C ILE A 199 0.31 8.11 5.16
N SER A 200 -0.80 7.71 5.77
CA SER A 200 -0.85 6.50 6.60
C SER A 200 -0.55 5.23 5.82
N GLU A 201 -1.04 5.12 4.58
CA GLU A 201 -0.72 3.99 3.69
C GLU A 201 0.76 3.97 3.29
N GLU A 202 1.33 5.13 2.98
CA GLU A 202 2.75 5.24 2.66
C GLU A 202 3.62 4.78 3.84
N ILE A 203 3.31 5.24 5.06
CA ILE A 203 4.03 4.80 6.26
C ILE A 203 3.84 3.30 6.50
N SER A 204 2.65 2.75 6.26
CA SER A 204 2.40 1.31 6.37
C SER A 204 3.27 0.49 5.41
N GLN A 205 3.59 1.03 4.24
CA GLN A 205 4.53 0.40 3.32
C GLN A 205 5.97 0.44 3.85
N TYR A 206 6.40 1.57 4.41
CA TYR A 206 7.71 1.64 5.06
C TYR A 206 7.83 0.68 6.26
N VAL A 207 6.78 0.55 7.08
CA VAL A 207 6.74 -0.43 8.17
C VAL A 207 6.92 -1.86 7.66
N LEU A 208 6.25 -2.21 6.57
CA LEU A 208 6.38 -3.53 5.95
C LEU A 208 7.80 -3.75 5.41
N GLU A 209 8.40 -2.74 4.78
CA GLU A 209 9.76 -2.82 4.24
C GLU A 209 10.82 -2.90 5.34
N LEU A 210 10.58 -2.24 6.48
CA LEU A 210 11.47 -2.24 7.64
C LEU A 210 11.37 -3.52 8.49
N GLY A 211 10.28 -4.28 8.40
CA GLY A 211 10.09 -5.50 9.18
C GLY A 211 10.26 -5.25 10.68
N GLU A 212 11.17 -5.98 11.34
CA GLU A 212 11.42 -5.83 12.79
C GLU A 212 11.94 -4.44 13.16
N ASP A 213 12.74 -3.81 12.29
CA ASP A 213 13.25 -2.45 12.52
C ASP A 213 12.12 -1.40 12.52
N GLY A 214 10.98 -1.70 11.88
CA GLY A 214 9.80 -0.84 11.80
C GLY A 214 8.83 -0.91 12.99
N ARG A 215 9.09 -1.74 14.00
CA ARG A 215 8.13 -1.99 15.09
C ARG A 215 7.69 -0.73 15.86
N LEU A 216 8.61 0.16 16.18
CA LEU A 216 8.26 1.40 16.89
C LEU A 216 7.46 2.35 16.01
N LEU A 217 7.79 2.42 14.72
CA LEU A 217 7.07 3.19 13.74
C LEU A 217 5.63 2.69 13.57
N SER A 218 5.43 1.35 13.57
CA SER A 218 4.10 0.75 13.54
C SER A 218 3.24 1.18 14.72
N LEU A 219 3.79 1.15 15.94
CA LEU A 219 3.08 1.60 17.15
C LEU A 219 2.67 3.08 17.08
N GLN A 220 3.55 3.94 16.58
CA GLN A 220 3.25 5.37 16.40
C GLN A 220 2.19 5.60 15.31
N LEU A 221 2.25 4.85 14.21
CA LEU A 221 1.23 4.90 13.17
C LEU A 221 -0.13 4.45 13.71
N ASP A 222 -0.16 3.36 14.47
CA ASP A 222 -1.39 2.84 15.08
C ASP A 222 -1.99 3.88 16.04
N GLU A 223 -1.19 4.53 16.89
CA GLU A 223 -1.65 5.60 17.77
C GLU A 223 -2.26 6.77 16.99
N LEU A 224 -1.62 7.23 15.92
CA LEU A 224 -2.11 8.32 15.08
C LEU A 224 -3.35 7.93 14.25
N THR A 225 -3.60 6.65 14.05
CA THR A 225 -4.75 6.16 13.26
C THR A 225 -5.90 5.64 14.12
N VAL A 226 -5.67 5.38 15.41
CA VAL A 226 -6.74 5.06 16.37
C VAL A 226 -7.65 6.27 16.56
N GLY A 227 -8.96 6.01 16.67
CA GLY A 227 -9.96 7.07 16.84
C GLY A 227 -10.20 7.89 15.57
N ARG A 228 -10.00 7.32 14.39
CA ARG A 228 -10.48 7.91 13.15
C ARG A 228 -11.96 8.20 13.32
N GLY A 229 -12.33 9.45 13.06
CA GLY A 229 -13.73 9.86 12.95
C GLY A 229 -14.47 9.05 11.87
N PRO A 230 -15.71 9.37 11.57
CA PRO A 230 -16.46 8.71 10.52
C PRO A 230 -15.67 8.71 9.21
N GLY A 231 -15.73 7.60 8.46
CA GLY A 231 -15.06 7.46 7.18
C GLY A 231 -15.56 8.42 6.12
N SER A 232 -14.84 8.55 5.01
CA SER A 232 -15.27 9.38 3.88
C SER A 232 -16.65 8.96 3.34
N ASP A 233 -16.97 7.68 3.41
CA ASP A 233 -18.27 7.09 3.07
C ASP A 233 -19.41 7.72 3.87
N VAL A 234 -19.21 7.93 5.17
CA VAL A 234 -20.22 8.53 6.06
C VAL A 234 -20.40 10.02 5.75
N ILE A 235 -19.29 10.74 5.49
CA ILE A 235 -19.37 12.18 5.12
C ILE A 235 -20.05 12.32 3.76
N ILE A 236 -19.64 11.57 2.75
CA ILE A 236 -20.26 11.61 1.43
C ILE A 236 -21.74 11.26 1.54
N ARG A 237 -22.08 10.22 2.28
CA ARG A 237 -23.48 9.82 2.52
C ARG A 237 -24.29 10.91 3.18
N ASP A 238 -23.71 11.71 4.06
CA ASP A 238 -24.40 12.76 4.80
C ASP A 238 -24.82 13.93 3.90
N TYR A 239 -24.03 14.21 2.86
CA TYR A 239 -24.23 15.34 1.97
C TYR A 239 -24.64 15.00 0.53
N ALA A 240 -24.58 13.72 0.13
CA ALA A 240 -25.00 13.28 -1.19
C ALA A 240 -26.50 13.51 -1.43
N SER A 241 -26.97 13.42 -2.68
CA SER A 241 -28.38 13.51 -3.02
C SER A 241 -29.25 12.55 -2.21
N PRO A 242 -30.49 12.93 -1.80
CA PRO A 242 -31.42 12.03 -1.10
C PRO A 242 -31.67 10.69 -1.77
N ASN A 243 -31.54 10.63 -3.08
CA ASN A 243 -31.76 9.46 -3.89
C ASN A 243 -30.47 8.66 -4.20
N ALA A 244 -29.32 9.07 -3.63
CA ALA A 244 -28.06 8.36 -3.84
C ALA A 244 -28.12 6.96 -3.25
N SER A 245 -27.81 5.95 -4.07
CA SER A 245 -27.71 4.55 -3.67
C SER A 245 -26.42 4.29 -2.90
N ALA A 246 -26.30 3.10 -2.29
CA ALA A 246 -25.05 2.66 -1.69
C ALA A 246 -23.92 2.55 -2.74
N GLU A 247 -24.25 2.11 -3.95
CA GLU A 247 -23.31 2.02 -5.08
C GLU A 247 -22.78 3.39 -5.51
N ASP A 248 -23.66 4.43 -5.51
CA ASP A 248 -23.23 5.80 -5.84
C ASP A 248 -22.22 6.32 -4.80
N ILE A 249 -22.42 5.99 -3.52
CA ILE A 249 -21.52 6.39 -2.43
C ILE A 249 -20.18 5.66 -2.56
N GLU A 250 -20.17 4.34 -2.81
CA GLU A 250 -18.94 3.56 -3.03
C GLU A 250 -18.17 4.08 -4.25
N LYS A 251 -18.87 4.42 -5.32
CA LYS A 251 -18.28 5.04 -6.51
C LYS A 251 -17.63 6.39 -6.17
N ALA A 252 -18.31 7.26 -5.44
CA ALA A 252 -17.77 8.55 -5.02
C ALA A 252 -16.53 8.40 -4.11
N VAL A 253 -16.54 7.44 -3.19
CA VAL A 253 -15.35 7.10 -2.37
C VAL A 253 -14.21 6.63 -3.27
N SER A 254 -14.49 5.74 -4.23
CA SER A 254 -13.46 5.25 -5.17
C SER A 254 -12.90 6.37 -6.04
N GLU A 255 -13.73 7.28 -6.52
CA GLU A 255 -13.29 8.45 -7.28
C GLU A 255 -12.39 9.36 -6.43
N LEU A 256 -12.73 9.63 -5.17
CA LEU A 256 -11.93 10.42 -4.24
C LEU A 256 -10.55 9.78 -4.00
N VAL A 257 -10.51 8.46 -3.80
CA VAL A 257 -9.27 7.69 -3.61
C VAL A 257 -8.37 7.75 -4.83
N ASN A 258 -8.93 7.76 -6.04
CA ASN A 258 -8.21 7.74 -7.30
C ASN A 258 -7.80 9.13 -7.82
N LEU A 259 -8.18 10.23 -7.14
CA LEU A 259 -7.73 11.58 -7.52
C LEU A 259 -6.21 11.68 -7.53
N GLY A 260 -5.66 12.31 -8.56
CA GLY A 260 -4.24 12.65 -8.61
C GLY A 260 -3.85 13.67 -7.52
N PRO A 261 -2.55 13.84 -7.22
CA PRO A 261 -2.08 14.77 -6.18
C PRO A 261 -2.52 16.23 -6.43
N THR A 262 -2.50 16.68 -7.68
CA THR A 262 -2.94 18.02 -8.08
C THR A 262 -4.45 18.18 -8.02
N GLU A 263 -5.18 17.12 -8.32
CA GLU A 263 -6.65 17.11 -8.29
C GLU A 263 -7.20 17.12 -6.88
N LEU A 264 -6.50 16.45 -5.95
CA LEU A 264 -6.87 16.46 -4.54
C LEU A 264 -6.77 17.85 -3.88
N ILE A 265 -6.00 18.77 -4.48
CA ILE A 265 -5.92 20.16 -3.99
C ILE A 265 -7.13 20.99 -4.46
N ASP A 266 -7.77 20.60 -5.54
CA ASP A 266 -8.91 21.28 -6.13
C ASP A 266 -10.21 20.92 -5.38
N LEU A 267 -10.70 21.85 -4.56
CA LEU A 267 -11.94 21.66 -3.81
C LEU A 267 -13.19 21.57 -4.70
N GLY A 268 -13.14 22.18 -5.89
CA GLY A 268 -14.22 22.09 -6.87
C GLY A 268 -14.40 20.68 -7.40
N LYS A 269 -13.29 19.95 -7.64
CA LYS A 269 -13.36 18.54 -8.03
C LYS A 269 -13.90 17.65 -6.91
N ILE A 270 -13.46 17.87 -5.67
CA ILE A 270 -13.96 17.11 -4.52
C ILE A 270 -15.46 17.39 -4.31
N SER A 271 -15.89 18.64 -4.45
CA SER A 271 -17.32 19.00 -4.34
C SER A 271 -18.17 18.29 -5.39
N ALA A 272 -17.68 18.19 -6.62
CA ALA A 272 -18.36 17.49 -7.71
C ALA A 272 -18.52 15.98 -7.43
N ILE A 273 -17.53 15.33 -6.80
CA ILE A 273 -17.60 13.91 -6.41
C ILE A 273 -18.73 13.66 -5.40
N VAL A 274 -18.98 14.61 -4.48
CA VAL A 274 -20.10 14.51 -3.52
C VAL A 274 -21.47 14.74 -4.20
N GLY A 275 -21.45 15.32 -5.40
CA GLY A 275 -22.66 15.62 -6.19
C GLY A 275 -23.11 17.08 -6.08
N PHE A 276 -22.26 17.98 -5.58
CA PHE A 276 -22.57 19.41 -5.56
C PHE A 276 -22.35 20.02 -6.96
N ALA A 277 -23.39 20.70 -7.46
CA ALA A 277 -23.31 21.39 -8.75
C ALA A 277 -22.53 22.72 -8.64
N GLY A 278 -21.85 23.12 -9.72
CA GLY A 278 -21.26 24.47 -9.84
C GLY A 278 -19.76 24.54 -9.50
N GLY A 279 -19.12 23.45 -9.07
CA GLY A 279 -17.67 23.43 -8.84
C GLY A 279 -17.16 24.54 -7.93
N GLU A 280 -16.07 25.20 -8.31
CA GLU A 280 -15.42 26.24 -7.48
C GLU A 280 -16.32 27.48 -7.21
N ALA A 281 -17.22 27.81 -8.13
CA ALA A 281 -18.12 28.95 -8.01
C ALA A 281 -19.18 28.77 -6.92
N ASN A 282 -19.43 27.56 -6.46
CA ASN A 282 -20.49 27.22 -5.51
C ASN A 282 -19.99 26.76 -4.14
N LEU A 283 -18.69 26.92 -3.87
CA LEU A 283 -18.08 26.42 -2.62
C LEU A 283 -18.66 27.08 -1.35
N ASP A 284 -19.14 28.29 -1.45
CA ASP A 284 -19.70 29.04 -0.30
C ASP A 284 -21.23 28.86 -0.15
N ALA A 285 -21.84 27.99 -0.97
CA ALA A 285 -23.23 27.63 -0.83
C ALA A 285 -23.49 26.84 0.46
N VAL A 286 -24.52 27.18 1.19
CA VAL A 286 -24.92 26.49 2.41
C VAL A 286 -25.60 25.16 2.06
N VAL A 287 -25.21 24.12 2.77
CA VAL A 287 -25.72 22.75 2.61
C VAL A 287 -26.16 22.18 3.94
N GLN A 288 -27.16 21.30 3.92
CA GLN A 288 -27.70 20.72 5.15
C GLN A 288 -27.26 19.24 5.26
N PRO A 289 -26.67 18.86 6.41
CA PRO A 289 -26.34 17.47 6.68
C PRO A 289 -27.59 16.65 6.96
N ARG A 290 -27.55 15.36 6.70
CA ARG A 290 -28.59 14.40 7.09
C ARG A 290 -28.40 13.86 8.51
N GLY A 291 -27.23 14.12 9.12
CA GLY A 291 -26.92 13.74 10.49
C GLY A 291 -26.25 12.34 10.61
N TYR A 292 -25.95 11.65 9.53
CA TYR A 292 -25.26 10.34 9.59
C TYR A 292 -23.91 10.45 10.30
N ARG A 293 -23.15 11.51 10.05
CA ARG A 293 -21.85 11.74 10.63
C ARG A 293 -21.93 11.96 12.14
N LEU A 294 -22.81 12.84 12.59
CA LEU A 294 -23.01 13.13 14.02
C LEU A 294 -23.51 11.89 14.76
N LEU A 295 -24.46 11.18 14.18
CA LEU A 295 -25.01 9.97 14.79
C LEU A 295 -24.00 8.80 14.81
N SER A 296 -23.10 8.71 13.84
CA SER A 296 -22.07 7.65 13.82
C SER A 296 -21.09 7.74 14.98
N GLY A 297 -20.93 8.91 15.59
CA GLY A 297 -20.15 9.15 16.81
C GLY A 297 -20.81 8.64 18.10
N LEU A 298 -22.11 8.38 18.06
CA LEU A 298 -22.84 7.85 19.21
C LEU A 298 -22.70 6.33 19.26
N ARG A 299 -22.01 5.80 20.29
CA ARG A 299 -21.81 4.35 20.51
C ARG A 299 -23.09 3.54 20.72
N LEU A 300 -24.25 4.19 20.79
CA LEU A 300 -25.54 3.59 21.12
C LEU A 300 -26.28 2.94 19.94
N PHE A 301 -25.78 3.10 18.71
CA PHE A 301 -26.49 2.61 17.54
C PHE A 301 -25.67 1.55 16.78
N PRO A 302 -26.23 0.32 16.57
CA PRO A 302 -25.58 -0.71 15.77
C PRO A 302 -25.56 -0.34 14.28
N LYS A 303 -24.47 -0.64 13.58
CA LYS A 303 -24.40 -0.57 12.10
C LYS A 303 -24.90 -1.91 11.50
N PRO A 304 -25.69 -1.93 10.41
CA PRO A 304 -26.18 -0.81 9.60
C PRO A 304 -27.47 -0.17 10.17
N TRP A 305 -27.62 1.13 9.94
CA TRP A 305 -28.75 1.94 10.40
C TRP A 305 -30.03 1.52 9.68
N PRO A 306 -31.16 1.24 10.39
CA PRO A 306 -32.45 1.02 9.74
C PRO A 306 -32.90 2.32 9.08
N THR A 307 -33.23 2.27 7.80
CA THR A 307 -33.78 3.40 7.01
C THR A 307 -35.10 3.96 7.56
N ALA A 308 -35.73 3.22 8.47
CA ALA A 308 -37.07 3.60 9.04
C ALA A 308 -37.06 4.75 10.06
N TRP A 309 -35.89 5.16 10.58
CA TRP A 309 -35.84 6.23 11.61
C TRP A 309 -35.97 7.64 11.05
N TRP A 310 -35.77 7.83 9.74
CA TRP A 310 -35.83 9.15 9.09
C TRP A 310 -37.25 9.67 8.86
N THR A 311 -38.19 8.77 8.75
CA THR A 311 -39.60 9.14 8.57
C THR A 311 -40.24 9.81 9.83
N ILE A 312 -39.62 9.62 11.00
CA ILE A 312 -40.13 10.14 12.26
C ILE A 312 -39.64 11.59 12.53
N SER A 313 -38.42 11.92 12.09
CA SER A 313 -37.82 13.25 12.32
C SER A 313 -38.47 14.36 11.49
N VAL A 314 -38.96 14.07 10.29
CA VAL A 314 -39.61 15.03 9.40
C VAL A 314 -41.06 15.31 9.84
N ALA A 315 -41.69 14.42 10.59
CA ALA A 315 -43.06 14.57 11.07
C ALA A 315 -43.21 15.45 12.34
N CYS A 316 -42.10 15.81 13.01
CA CYS A 316 -42.11 16.69 14.20
C CYS A 316 -41.75 18.15 13.89
N SER A 317 -41.53 18.52 12.63
CA SER A 317 -41.16 19.87 12.20
C SER A 317 -42.25 20.55 11.35
N SER A 318 -43.49 20.05 11.37
CA SER A 318 -44.64 20.65 10.71
C SER A 318 -45.69 21.06 11.74
#